data_758c30af3483f2d3c359e1ae715f98e1
#
_entry.id   758c30af3483f2d3c359e1ae715f98e1
#
_cell.length_a   1.000
_cell.length_b   1.000
_cell.length_c   1.000
_cell.angle_alpha   90.00
_cell.angle_beta   90.00
_cell.angle_gamma   90.00
#
_symmetry.space_group_name_H-M   'P 1'
#
loop_
_entity.id
_entity.type
_entity.pdbx_description
1 polymer ?
#
loop_
_entity_poly.entity_id
_entity_poly.type
_entity_poly.pdbx_seq_one_letter_code
_entity_poly.pdbx_strand_id
1 'polypeptide(L)'
;MGDTLRVGEELGLGQSLTNGAYTLTLQPDGNLVLSEPDGNVVWAAQTHGQDVQKAVLQPDGNFVLYKGDGAAAWSTETNGKSVDRLTVQADRNVVLYGADGGAVWATDTKTDNPIAAEAPAAPPAAEGGGRSYTVEPGDTMWAIAERFLGDGNRFQEIADASGVANPDSIQPGQELKIP
;
A
#
# COMPACT_ATOMS: atom_id res chain seq x y z
N MET A 1 0.03 -4.70 -10.65
CA MET A 1 1.44 -4.43 -11.01
C MET A 1 2.21 -4.21 -9.74
N GLY A 2 3.54 -4.45 -9.73
CA GLY A 2 4.38 -4.16 -8.57
C GLY A 2 4.78 -2.68 -8.48
N ASP A 3 5.96 -2.43 -7.95
CA ASP A 3 6.56 -1.11 -7.77
C ASP A 3 7.48 -0.70 -8.93
N THR A 4 7.66 -1.57 -9.90
CA THR A 4 8.66 -1.44 -10.97
C THR A 4 8.06 -1.67 -12.35
N LEU A 5 8.42 -0.80 -13.29
CA LEU A 5 8.15 -0.95 -14.72
C LEU A 5 9.49 -1.17 -15.45
N ARG A 6 9.59 -2.23 -16.22
CA ARG A 6 10.81 -2.59 -16.96
C ARG A 6 10.77 -2.07 -18.40
N VAL A 7 11.95 -2.02 -19.01
CA VAL A 7 12.08 -1.69 -20.43
C VAL A 7 11.23 -2.64 -21.28
N GLY A 8 10.43 -2.05 -22.15
CA GLY A 8 9.46 -2.76 -23.01
C GLY A 8 8.08 -2.93 -22.38
N GLU A 9 7.89 -2.58 -21.10
CA GLU A 9 6.58 -2.60 -20.45
C GLU A 9 5.87 -1.25 -20.58
N GLU A 10 4.55 -1.29 -20.48
CA GLU A 10 3.70 -0.10 -20.54
C GLU A 10 2.70 -0.06 -19.39
N LEU A 11 2.30 1.15 -19.03
CA LEU A 11 1.27 1.45 -18.06
C LEU A 11 0.07 2.04 -18.79
N GLY A 12 -1.07 1.34 -18.77
CA GLY A 12 -2.32 1.82 -19.37
C GLY A 12 -3.13 2.71 -18.44
N LEU A 13 -4.20 3.31 -18.97
CA LEU A 13 -5.13 4.12 -18.17
C LEU A 13 -5.70 3.33 -16.98
N GLY A 14 -5.67 3.93 -15.80
CA GLY A 14 -6.13 3.32 -14.56
C GLY A 14 -5.15 2.32 -13.94
N GLN A 15 -4.01 2.05 -14.57
CA GLN A 15 -2.96 1.21 -13.99
C GLN A 15 -1.99 2.01 -13.13
N SER A 16 -1.38 1.34 -12.16
CA SER A 16 -0.47 1.97 -11.21
C SER A 16 0.71 1.08 -10.81
N LEU A 17 1.78 1.74 -10.41
CA LEU A 17 2.90 1.15 -9.67
C LEU A 17 2.80 1.60 -8.23
N THR A 18 2.97 0.67 -7.28
CA THR A 18 2.80 0.97 -5.85
C THR A 18 3.95 0.39 -5.05
N ASN A 19 4.51 1.21 -4.17
CA ASN A 19 5.47 0.77 -3.16
C ASN A 19 5.09 1.35 -1.79
N GLY A 20 4.66 0.46 -0.90
CA GLY A 20 4.22 0.89 0.41
C GLY A 20 3.05 1.88 0.35
N ALA A 21 3.29 3.07 0.85
CA ALA A 21 2.29 4.14 0.92
C ALA A 21 2.13 4.92 -0.39
N TYR A 22 3.07 4.79 -1.34
CA TYR A 22 3.14 5.63 -2.52
C TYR A 22 2.66 4.93 -3.78
N THR A 23 1.88 5.63 -4.59
CA THR A 23 1.30 5.09 -5.82
C THR A 23 1.52 6.05 -6.99
N LEU A 24 2.15 5.54 -8.06
CA LEU A 24 2.25 6.23 -9.35
C LEU A 24 1.16 5.68 -10.27
N THR A 25 0.19 6.50 -10.61
CA THR A 25 -0.99 6.10 -11.40
C THR A 25 -1.08 6.89 -12.70
N LEU A 26 -1.28 6.19 -13.81
CA LEU A 26 -1.76 6.84 -15.04
C LEU A 26 -3.30 6.93 -14.96
N GLN A 27 -3.77 8.11 -14.63
CA GLN A 27 -5.19 8.36 -14.40
C GLN A 27 -6.01 8.31 -15.71
N PRO A 28 -7.33 8.04 -15.64
CA PRO A 28 -8.21 8.03 -16.81
C PRO A 28 -8.29 9.36 -17.56
N ASP A 29 -7.93 10.48 -16.91
CA ASP A 29 -7.83 11.81 -17.53
C ASP A 29 -6.51 12.01 -18.32
N GLY A 30 -5.66 10.98 -18.35
CA GLY A 30 -4.36 11.00 -19.03
C GLY A 30 -3.22 11.61 -18.22
N ASN A 31 -3.43 11.97 -16.95
CA ASN A 31 -2.37 12.50 -16.10
C ASN A 31 -1.61 11.37 -15.38
N LEU A 32 -0.29 11.42 -15.42
CA LEU A 32 0.56 10.54 -14.60
C LEU A 32 0.84 11.23 -13.26
N VAL A 33 0.40 10.60 -12.18
CA VAL A 33 0.37 11.22 -10.85
C VAL A 33 1.01 10.30 -9.81
N LEU A 34 1.94 10.84 -9.03
CA LEU A 34 2.45 10.22 -7.80
C LEU A 34 1.66 10.75 -6.60
N SER A 35 1.05 9.88 -5.86
CA SER A 35 0.20 10.23 -4.71
C SER A 35 0.53 9.47 -3.44
N GLU A 36 0.16 10.07 -2.31
CA GLU A 36 0.15 9.50 -0.98
C GLU A 36 -1.20 8.80 -0.68
N PRO A 37 -1.30 8.00 0.39
CA PRO A 37 -2.52 7.23 0.70
C PRO A 37 -3.76 8.09 0.97
N ASP A 38 -3.56 9.31 1.44
CA ASP A 38 -4.64 10.29 1.68
C ASP A 38 -5.16 10.97 0.40
N GLY A 39 -4.57 10.62 -0.76
CA GLY A 39 -4.90 11.23 -2.05
C GLY A 39 -4.12 12.51 -2.35
N ASN A 40 -3.21 12.91 -1.46
CA ASN A 40 -2.35 14.06 -1.71
C ASN A 40 -1.42 13.80 -2.90
N VAL A 41 -1.43 14.71 -3.88
CA VAL A 41 -0.58 14.63 -5.06
C VAL A 41 0.80 15.19 -4.74
N VAL A 42 1.82 14.34 -4.84
CA VAL A 42 3.22 14.70 -4.60
C VAL A 42 3.89 15.24 -5.86
N TRP A 43 3.57 14.61 -6.99
CA TRP A 43 4.11 14.97 -8.29
C TRP A 43 3.13 14.58 -9.40
N ALA A 44 3.12 15.34 -10.47
CA ALA A 44 2.34 15.03 -11.66
C ALA A 44 3.05 15.48 -12.94
N ALA A 45 2.88 14.72 -14.02
CA ALA A 45 3.39 15.07 -15.35
C ALA A 45 2.59 16.22 -16.00
N GLN A 46 1.44 16.61 -15.42
CA GLN A 46 0.55 17.66 -15.89
C GLN A 46 0.00 17.42 -17.32
N THR A 47 -0.29 16.15 -17.59
CA THR A 47 -0.78 15.69 -18.91
C THR A 47 -2.29 15.46 -18.94
N HIS A 48 -3.01 15.92 -17.92
CA HIS A 48 -4.47 15.83 -17.89
C HIS A 48 -5.11 16.57 -19.08
N GLY A 49 -6.11 15.96 -19.69
CA GLY A 49 -6.81 16.54 -20.85
C GLY A 49 -6.03 16.48 -22.17
N GLN A 50 -4.86 15.83 -22.21
CA GLN A 50 -4.05 15.71 -23.43
C GLN A 50 -4.30 14.39 -24.21
N ASP A 51 -5.37 13.65 -23.89
CA ASP A 51 -5.70 12.38 -24.52
C ASP A 51 -4.61 11.31 -24.42
N VAL A 52 -3.86 11.30 -23.32
CA VAL A 52 -2.87 10.26 -23.06
C VAL A 52 -3.56 8.91 -22.86
N GLN A 53 -3.05 7.87 -23.52
CA GLN A 53 -3.62 6.53 -23.48
C GLN A 53 -2.70 5.53 -22.77
N LYS A 54 -1.40 5.77 -22.76
CA LYS A 54 -0.40 4.89 -22.14
C LYS A 54 0.90 5.58 -21.83
N ALA A 55 1.64 5.02 -20.89
CA ALA A 55 3.03 5.37 -20.59
C ALA A 55 3.92 4.15 -20.89
N VAL A 56 5.01 4.36 -21.62
CA VAL A 56 5.87 3.26 -22.07
C VAL A 56 7.32 3.54 -21.68
N LEU A 57 7.97 2.56 -21.07
CA LEU A 57 9.42 2.57 -20.88
C LEU A 57 10.07 1.92 -22.09
N GLN A 58 10.64 2.75 -22.95
CA GLN A 58 11.14 2.32 -24.24
C GLN A 58 12.56 1.71 -24.17
N PRO A 59 12.91 0.83 -25.13
CA PRO A 59 14.26 0.27 -25.23
C PRO A 59 15.36 1.32 -25.46
N ASP A 60 15.02 2.51 -25.97
CA ASP A 60 15.96 3.63 -26.14
C ASP A 60 16.27 4.36 -24.81
N GLY A 61 15.68 3.94 -23.72
CA GLY A 61 15.86 4.50 -22.37
C GLY A 61 14.93 5.63 -22.03
N ASN A 62 13.99 6.00 -22.89
CA ASN A 62 13.03 7.06 -22.64
C ASN A 62 11.73 6.51 -22.04
N PHE A 63 11.22 7.18 -21.00
CA PHE A 63 9.88 6.92 -20.48
C PHE A 63 8.92 7.97 -21.04
N VAL A 64 7.94 7.56 -21.81
CA VAL A 64 7.10 8.44 -22.64
C VAL A 64 5.61 8.20 -22.40
N LEU A 65 4.86 9.28 -22.24
CA LEU A 65 3.39 9.27 -22.24
C LEU A 65 2.90 9.54 -23.67
N TYR A 66 2.14 8.58 -24.21
CA TYR A 66 1.61 8.65 -25.57
C TYR A 66 0.13 8.97 -25.60
N LYS A 67 -0.23 9.87 -26.50
CA LYS A 67 -1.62 10.18 -26.85
C LYS A 67 -2.24 9.09 -27.74
N GLY A 68 -3.57 9.11 -27.86
CA GLY A 68 -4.30 8.18 -28.74
C GLY A 68 -3.91 8.27 -30.22
N ASP A 69 -3.38 9.41 -30.68
CA ASP A 69 -2.83 9.61 -32.04
C ASP A 69 -1.39 9.14 -32.20
N GLY A 70 -0.75 8.63 -31.13
CA GLY A 70 0.64 8.18 -31.12
C GLY A 70 1.68 9.29 -30.87
N ALA A 71 1.27 10.54 -30.68
CA ALA A 71 2.16 11.62 -30.31
C ALA A 71 2.57 11.56 -28.83
N ALA A 72 3.80 11.94 -28.52
CA ALA A 72 4.24 12.08 -27.13
C ALA A 72 3.63 13.32 -26.48
N ALA A 73 2.99 13.13 -25.34
CA ALA A 73 2.49 14.22 -24.50
C ALA A 73 3.54 14.72 -23.52
N TRP A 74 4.35 13.80 -23.02
CA TRP A 74 5.42 14.07 -22.06
C TRP A 74 6.47 12.93 -22.09
N SER A 75 7.70 13.24 -21.72
CA SER A 75 8.75 12.25 -21.57
C SER A 75 9.81 12.66 -20.57
N THR A 76 10.60 11.71 -20.10
CA THR A 76 11.77 11.95 -19.23
C THR A 76 12.98 12.52 -19.99
N GLU A 77 12.93 12.55 -21.33
CA GLU A 77 14.03 12.99 -22.20
C GLU A 77 15.36 12.23 -21.96
N THR A 78 15.23 10.96 -21.65
CA THR A 78 16.36 10.05 -21.32
C THR A 78 16.74 9.11 -22.47
N ASN A 79 16.22 9.38 -23.65
CA ASN A 79 16.56 8.60 -24.85
C ASN A 79 18.07 8.60 -25.12
N GLY A 80 18.59 7.45 -25.52
CA GLY A 80 20.03 7.23 -25.73
C GLY A 80 20.78 6.81 -24.46
N LYS A 81 20.11 6.73 -23.32
CA LYS A 81 20.69 6.19 -22.08
C LYS A 81 20.34 4.72 -21.93
N SER A 82 21.27 3.94 -21.35
CA SER A 82 21.04 2.52 -21.05
C SER A 82 20.17 2.41 -19.80
N VAL A 83 18.86 2.43 -19.96
CA VAL A 83 17.88 2.31 -18.87
C VAL A 83 17.46 0.86 -18.70
N ASP A 84 17.23 0.46 -17.46
CA ASP A 84 16.75 -0.88 -17.09
C ASP A 84 15.31 -0.86 -16.57
N ARG A 85 14.99 0.08 -15.69
CA ARG A 85 13.69 0.12 -15.00
C ARG A 85 13.31 1.49 -14.46
N LEU A 86 12.00 1.70 -14.31
CA LEU A 86 11.38 2.78 -13.52
C LEU A 86 10.84 2.17 -12.22
N THR A 87 11.19 2.74 -11.08
CA THR A 87 10.79 2.21 -9.76
C THR A 87 10.19 3.29 -8.88
N VAL A 88 9.04 2.99 -8.26
CA VAL A 88 8.48 3.76 -7.14
C VAL A 88 9.18 3.30 -5.88
N GLN A 89 9.78 4.22 -5.13
CA GLN A 89 10.55 3.89 -3.93
C GLN A 89 9.75 4.16 -2.65
N ALA A 90 10.13 3.46 -1.59
CA ALA A 90 9.53 3.64 -0.27
C ALA A 90 9.81 5.02 0.36
N ASP A 91 10.77 5.78 -0.18
CA ASP A 91 11.10 7.15 0.23
C ASP A 91 10.31 8.24 -0.52
N ARG A 92 9.23 7.87 -1.21
CA ARG A 92 8.37 8.75 -2.00
C ARG A 92 8.97 9.21 -3.34
N ASN A 93 10.12 8.70 -3.73
CA ASN A 93 10.74 9.05 -4.99
C ASN A 93 10.37 8.06 -6.11
N VAL A 94 10.25 8.54 -7.33
CA VAL A 94 10.18 7.70 -8.52
C VAL A 94 11.47 7.89 -9.30
N VAL A 95 12.17 6.80 -9.54
CA VAL A 95 13.51 6.83 -10.13
C VAL A 95 13.58 5.95 -11.37
N LEU A 96 14.14 6.50 -12.42
CA LEU A 96 14.52 5.77 -13.63
C LEU A 96 15.98 5.35 -13.50
N TYR A 97 16.22 4.04 -13.42
CA TYR A 97 17.54 3.48 -13.23
C TYR A 97 18.15 3.01 -14.53
N GLY A 98 19.43 3.31 -14.68
CA GLY A 98 20.27 2.73 -15.74
C GLY A 98 20.61 1.27 -15.48
N ALA A 99 21.06 0.57 -16.53
CA ALA A 99 21.53 -0.82 -16.44
C ALA A 99 22.74 -0.97 -15.51
N ASP A 100 23.49 0.10 -15.27
CA ASP A 100 24.59 0.17 -14.30
C ASP A 100 24.13 0.39 -12.84
N GLY A 101 22.82 0.54 -12.61
CA GLY A 101 22.22 0.82 -11.30
C GLY A 101 22.24 2.30 -10.90
N GLY A 102 22.76 3.19 -11.74
CA GLY A 102 22.74 4.63 -11.50
C GLY A 102 21.37 5.25 -11.84
N ALA A 103 20.97 6.27 -11.08
CA ALA A 103 19.77 7.04 -11.39
C ALA A 103 19.99 7.91 -12.63
N VAL A 104 19.12 7.77 -13.61
CA VAL A 104 19.15 8.52 -14.88
C VAL A 104 18.21 9.72 -14.83
N TRP A 105 17.08 9.54 -14.14
CA TRP A 105 16.05 10.54 -13.93
C TRP A 105 15.27 10.23 -12.64
N ALA A 106 14.74 11.25 -11.99
CA ALA A 106 13.89 11.09 -10.82
C ALA A 106 12.86 12.23 -10.74
N THR A 107 11.77 11.98 -10.01
CA THR A 107 10.78 13.00 -9.68
C THR A 107 11.27 14.02 -8.65
N ASP A 108 12.41 13.73 -7.99
CA ASP A 108 12.99 14.55 -6.91
C ASP A 108 12.02 14.80 -5.73
N THR A 109 11.19 13.80 -5.46
CA THR A 109 10.16 13.85 -4.38
C THR A 109 10.58 13.10 -3.12
N LYS A 110 11.85 12.69 -3.04
CA LYS A 110 12.40 11.97 -1.88
C LYS A 110 12.08 12.69 -0.57
N THR A 111 11.69 11.92 0.44
CA THR A 111 11.47 12.39 1.80
C THR A 111 12.32 11.62 2.81
N ASP A 112 12.82 12.32 3.84
CA ASP A 112 13.53 11.70 4.96
C ASP A 112 12.56 11.14 6.02
N ASN A 113 11.26 11.44 5.89
CA ASN A 113 10.18 10.90 6.72
C ASN A 113 9.15 10.17 5.82
N PRO A 114 9.49 9.02 5.24
CA PRO A 114 8.52 8.28 4.44
C PRO A 114 7.34 7.87 5.34
N ILE A 115 6.14 7.98 4.79
CA ILE A 115 4.95 7.39 5.41
C ILE A 115 5.25 5.88 5.49
N ALA A 116 5.29 5.34 6.70
CA ALA A 116 5.37 3.89 6.86
C ALA A 116 4.18 3.32 6.06
N ALA A 117 4.47 2.40 5.12
CA ALA A 117 3.41 1.60 4.58
C ALA A 117 2.64 1.06 5.78
N GLU A 118 1.40 1.49 5.99
CA GLU A 118 0.53 0.71 6.83
C GLU A 118 0.61 -0.69 6.24
N ALA A 119 1.18 -1.61 7.01
CA ALA A 119 1.05 -3.02 6.73
C ALA A 119 -0.42 -3.20 6.38
N PRO A 120 -0.76 -3.73 5.18
CA PRO A 120 -2.12 -3.71 4.64
C PRO A 120 -3.06 -3.93 5.80
N ALA A 121 -3.88 -2.94 6.12
CA ALA A 121 -4.56 -2.82 7.41
C ALA A 121 -5.09 -4.21 7.68
N ALA A 122 -4.58 -4.86 8.72
CA ALA A 122 -4.98 -6.22 9.03
C ALA A 122 -6.49 -6.18 8.89
N PRO A 123 -7.09 -6.93 7.97
CA PRO A 123 -8.45 -6.70 7.46
C PRO A 123 -9.28 -6.34 8.66
N PRO A 124 -9.98 -5.20 8.70
CA PRO A 124 -10.55 -4.63 9.91
C PRO A 124 -11.10 -5.80 10.66
N ALA A 125 -10.54 -6.07 11.84
CA ALA A 125 -10.76 -7.33 12.53
C ALA A 125 -12.23 -7.55 12.45
N ALA A 126 -12.67 -8.54 11.64
CA ALA A 126 -14.04 -8.60 11.18
C ALA A 126 -14.89 -8.44 12.41
N GLU A 127 -15.67 -7.38 12.49
CA GLU A 127 -16.65 -7.24 13.56
C GLU A 127 -17.45 -8.53 13.51
N GLY A 128 -17.22 -9.42 14.48
CA GLY A 128 -17.78 -10.76 14.51
C GLY A 128 -16.81 -11.94 14.44
N GLY A 129 -15.49 -11.74 14.30
CA GLY A 129 -14.48 -12.79 14.45
C GLY A 129 -13.78 -12.67 15.79
N GLY A 130 -14.44 -13.04 16.87
CA GLY A 130 -13.87 -13.04 18.21
C GLY A 130 -12.55 -13.82 18.22
N ARG A 131 -11.47 -13.18 18.72
CA ARG A 131 -10.25 -13.88 19.07
C ARG A 131 -10.60 -14.97 20.07
N SER A 132 -10.26 -16.21 19.81
CA SER A 132 -10.41 -17.23 20.82
C SER A 132 -9.17 -17.30 21.72
N TYR A 133 -9.40 -17.47 22.99
CA TYR A 133 -8.35 -17.68 23.99
C TYR A 133 -8.67 -18.96 24.78
N THR A 134 -7.69 -19.82 24.90
CA THR A 134 -7.80 -21.03 25.72
C THR A 134 -7.37 -20.72 27.14
N VAL A 135 -8.27 -20.93 28.08
CA VAL A 135 -8.02 -20.69 29.53
C VAL A 135 -6.88 -21.56 30.02
N GLU A 136 -5.91 -20.93 30.66
CA GLU A 136 -4.79 -21.61 31.32
C GLU A 136 -5.07 -21.83 32.83
N PRO A 137 -4.38 -22.80 33.47
CA PRO A 137 -4.53 -23.01 34.91
C PRO A 137 -4.13 -21.76 35.71
N GLY A 138 -5.08 -21.19 36.45
CA GLY A 138 -4.90 -19.98 37.25
C GLY A 138 -5.45 -18.71 36.63
N ASP A 139 -5.99 -18.80 35.42
CA ASP A 139 -6.63 -17.65 34.78
C ASP A 139 -7.99 -17.34 35.42
N THR A 140 -8.32 -16.04 35.45
CA THR A 140 -9.65 -15.55 35.79
C THR A 140 -10.20 -14.74 34.64
N MET A 141 -11.52 -14.74 34.50
CA MET A 141 -12.21 -13.99 33.45
C MET A 141 -11.83 -12.48 33.50
N TRP A 142 -11.66 -11.97 34.75
CA TRP A 142 -11.22 -10.59 34.98
C TRP A 142 -9.82 -10.32 34.43
N ALA A 143 -8.86 -11.20 34.71
CA ALA A 143 -7.48 -11.06 34.20
C ALA A 143 -7.41 -11.19 32.68
N ILE A 144 -8.23 -12.06 32.10
CA ILE A 144 -8.35 -12.23 30.65
C ILE A 144 -8.93 -10.95 30.01
N ALA A 145 -9.98 -10.37 30.61
CA ALA A 145 -10.59 -9.13 30.15
C ALA A 145 -9.60 -7.94 30.24
N GLU A 146 -8.84 -7.84 31.33
CA GLU A 146 -7.80 -6.82 31.46
C GLU A 146 -6.72 -6.95 30.40
N ARG A 147 -6.30 -8.19 30.10
CA ARG A 147 -5.25 -8.48 29.11
C ARG A 147 -5.66 -8.19 27.66
N PHE A 148 -6.90 -8.50 27.29
CA PHE A 148 -7.37 -8.43 25.90
C PHE A 148 -8.25 -7.22 25.59
N LEU A 149 -9.02 -6.72 26.56
CA LEU A 149 -9.91 -5.58 26.43
C LEU A 149 -9.37 -4.31 27.11
N GLY A 150 -8.26 -4.44 27.87
CA GLY A 150 -7.64 -3.33 28.59
C GLY A 150 -8.42 -2.89 29.85
N ASP A 151 -9.48 -3.59 30.21
CA ASP A 151 -10.29 -3.32 31.41
C ASP A 151 -10.90 -4.63 31.94
N GLY A 152 -10.47 -5.02 33.14
CA GLY A 152 -10.96 -6.23 33.80
C GLY A 152 -12.44 -6.22 34.09
N ASN A 153 -13.09 -5.05 34.24
CA ASN A 153 -14.52 -4.92 34.46
C ASN A 153 -15.39 -5.34 33.25
N ARG A 154 -14.77 -5.44 32.06
CA ARG A 154 -15.41 -5.89 30.82
C ARG A 154 -15.48 -7.42 30.68
N PHE A 155 -15.16 -8.18 31.73
CA PHE A 155 -15.21 -9.64 31.69
C PHE A 155 -16.58 -10.19 31.30
N GLN A 156 -17.64 -9.44 31.56
CA GLN A 156 -19.02 -9.81 31.20
C GLN A 156 -19.18 -9.91 29.67
N GLU A 157 -18.50 -9.05 28.91
CA GLU A 157 -18.54 -9.09 27.44
C GLU A 157 -17.94 -10.38 26.89
N ILE A 158 -16.85 -10.87 27.52
CA ILE A 158 -16.23 -12.16 27.18
C ILE A 158 -17.14 -13.31 27.54
N ALA A 159 -17.77 -13.25 28.71
CA ALA A 159 -18.73 -14.26 29.17
C ALA A 159 -19.93 -14.39 28.22
N ASP A 160 -20.51 -13.27 27.82
CA ASP A 160 -21.65 -13.22 26.90
C ASP A 160 -21.26 -13.72 25.50
N ALA A 161 -20.10 -13.28 24.96
CA ALA A 161 -19.60 -13.71 23.66
C ALA A 161 -19.24 -15.21 23.60
N SER A 162 -18.81 -15.76 24.75
CA SER A 162 -18.42 -17.18 24.90
C SER A 162 -19.56 -18.09 25.31
N GLY A 163 -20.74 -17.54 25.68
CA GLY A 163 -21.88 -18.30 26.20
C GLY A 163 -21.64 -18.90 27.60
N VAL A 164 -20.78 -18.27 28.41
CA VAL A 164 -20.42 -18.72 29.75
C VAL A 164 -21.42 -18.12 30.75
N ALA A 165 -22.27 -18.96 31.30
CA ALA A 165 -23.31 -18.54 32.24
C ALA A 165 -22.74 -18.06 33.59
N ASN A 166 -21.54 -18.47 33.96
CA ASN A 166 -20.91 -18.08 35.23
C ASN A 166 -19.45 -17.74 35.01
N PRO A 167 -19.06 -16.44 34.99
CA PRO A 167 -17.70 -16.01 34.74
C PRO A 167 -16.67 -16.45 35.79
N ASP A 168 -17.15 -16.87 36.99
CA ASP A 168 -16.29 -17.37 38.06
C ASP A 168 -15.96 -18.88 37.91
N SER A 169 -16.57 -19.56 36.95
CA SER A 169 -16.47 -21.02 36.74
C SER A 169 -15.81 -21.39 35.42
N ILE A 170 -14.80 -20.67 34.97
CA ILE A 170 -14.03 -21.05 33.81
C ILE A 170 -13.06 -22.19 34.16
N GLN A 171 -12.82 -23.09 33.20
CA GLN A 171 -11.94 -24.24 33.39
C GLN A 171 -10.71 -24.18 32.48
N PRO A 172 -9.55 -24.63 32.94
CA PRO A 172 -8.39 -24.77 32.10
C PRO A 172 -8.70 -25.65 30.86
N GLY A 173 -8.34 -25.15 29.68
CA GLY A 173 -8.66 -25.80 28.40
C GLY A 173 -9.98 -25.34 27.78
N GLN A 174 -10.76 -24.51 28.45
CA GLN A 174 -11.97 -23.92 27.90
C GLN A 174 -11.62 -22.80 26.90
N GLU A 175 -12.27 -22.79 25.74
CA GLU A 175 -12.09 -21.77 24.74
C GLU A 175 -13.09 -20.60 24.97
N LEU A 176 -12.56 -19.40 25.12
CA LEU A 176 -13.33 -18.17 25.28
C LEU A 176 -13.24 -17.33 24.02
N LYS A 177 -14.35 -16.71 23.63
CA LYS A 177 -14.39 -15.72 22.54
C LYS A 177 -14.17 -14.32 23.12
N ILE A 178 -13.14 -13.65 22.62
CA ILE A 178 -12.84 -12.28 23.00
C ILE A 178 -13.51 -11.35 21.98
N PRO A 179 -14.49 -10.54 22.37
CA PRO A 179 -15.23 -9.67 21.47
C PRO A 179 -14.40 -8.53 20.90
#